data_e762d82da75155e69efc61e57400698c
#
_entry.id   e762d82da75155e69efc61e57400698c
#
_cell.length_a   1.000
_cell.length_b   1.000
_cell.length_c   1.000
_cell.angle_alpha   90.00
_cell.angle_beta   90.00
_cell.angle_gamma   90.00
#
_symmetry.space_group_name_H-M   'P 1'
#
loop_
_entity.id
_entity.type
_entity.pdbx_description
1 polymer ?
#
loop_
_entity_poly.entity_id
_entity_poly.type
_entity_poly.pdbx_seq_one_letter_code
_entity_poly.pdbx_strand_id
1 'polypeptide(L)'
;HPLIEPRTDRLQLRQWQSQDREAFAAMTADPEVMRYFPAPLTRAQSDAMADRCEALMAERGWGVWAVERLDNQQFIGIVGLHVPQAGLPFSPCVEIMWRLARDAWHQGFATEAAEAALAVGFEALQLAEIVAFTTISNLPSQALMQRLQMTRDSAGDFDHPALAADHPLRAHVLYRLP
;
A
#
# COMPACT_ATOMS: atom_id res chain seq x y z
N HIS A 1 -19.39 10.15 1.13
CA HIS A 1 -19.40 8.98 0.26
C HIS A 1 -19.57 7.70 1.08
N PRO A 2 -20.37 6.73 0.63
CA PRO A 2 -20.45 5.45 1.31
C PRO A 2 -19.12 4.72 1.25
N LEU A 3 -18.79 4.03 2.32
CA LEU A 3 -17.55 3.25 2.41
C LEU A 3 -17.61 2.04 1.48
N ILE A 4 -16.54 1.84 0.73
CA ILE A 4 -16.30 0.62 -0.03
C ILE A 4 -15.35 -0.23 0.80
N GLU A 5 -15.82 -1.39 1.25
CA GLU A 5 -15.07 -2.29 2.13
C GLU A 5 -15.07 -3.70 1.54
N PRO A 6 -14.16 -3.97 0.59
CA PRO A 6 -14.18 -5.27 -0.09
C PRO A 6 -13.84 -6.42 0.85
N ARG A 7 -14.52 -7.54 0.62
CA ARG A 7 -14.32 -8.78 1.38
C ARG A 7 -13.87 -9.88 0.43
N THR A 8 -12.89 -10.66 0.85
CA THR A 8 -12.38 -11.81 0.11
C THR A 8 -12.64 -13.09 0.89
N ASP A 9 -12.14 -14.23 0.42
CA ASP A 9 -12.33 -15.50 1.11
C ASP A 9 -11.76 -15.48 2.54
N ARG A 10 -10.64 -14.81 2.75
CA ARG A 10 -9.93 -14.83 4.04
C ARG A 10 -9.83 -13.47 4.71
N LEU A 11 -10.16 -12.37 4.01
CA LEU A 11 -9.85 -11.02 4.46
C LEU A 11 -11.06 -10.09 4.37
N GLN A 12 -11.08 -9.11 5.27
CA GLN A 12 -11.94 -7.93 5.20
C GLN A 12 -11.04 -6.71 5.08
N LEU A 13 -11.17 -5.98 3.98
CA LEU A 13 -10.55 -4.67 3.83
C LEU A 13 -11.58 -3.65 4.32
N ARG A 14 -11.20 -2.85 5.31
CA ARG A 14 -12.17 -2.00 6.02
C ARG A 14 -11.60 -0.67 6.46
N GLN A 15 -12.49 0.21 6.91
CA GLN A 15 -12.10 1.45 7.57
C GLN A 15 -11.31 1.14 8.85
N TRP A 16 -10.41 2.03 9.18
CA TRP A 16 -9.58 1.95 10.37
C TRP A 16 -10.42 2.03 11.64
N GLN A 17 -10.02 1.26 12.63
CA GLN A 17 -10.57 1.28 13.99
C GLN A 17 -9.47 1.71 14.95
N SER A 18 -9.85 2.27 16.11
CA SER A 18 -8.87 2.78 17.06
C SER A 18 -7.87 1.71 17.55
N GLN A 19 -8.33 0.47 17.69
CA GLN A 19 -7.47 -0.65 18.10
C GLN A 19 -6.41 -1.03 17.07
N ASP A 20 -6.59 -0.66 15.81
CA ASP A 20 -5.62 -0.98 14.74
C ASP A 20 -4.32 -0.22 14.94
N ARG A 21 -4.36 0.92 15.61
CA ARG A 21 -3.21 1.83 15.72
C ARG A 21 -2.04 1.23 16.48
N GLU A 22 -2.32 0.45 17.51
CA GLU A 22 -1.26 -0.23 18.26
C GLU A 22 -0.58 -1.30 17.39
N ALA A 23 -1.35 -2.14 16.72
CA ALA A 23 -0.82 -3.15 15.82
C ALA A 23 -0.06 -2.52 14.64
N PHE A 24 -0.59 -1.43 14.07
CA PHE A 24 0.07 -0.69 13.01
C PHE A 24 1.39 -0.07 13.46
N ALA A 25 1.43 0.48 14.67
CA ALA A 25 2.65 1.04 15.23
C ALA A 25 3.72 -0.04 15.43
N ALA A 26 3.34 -1.21 15.93
CA ALA A 26 4.27 -2.34 16.06
C ALA A 26 4.82 -2.78 14.70
N MET A 27 3.96 -2.83 13.68
CA MET A 27 4.34 -3.18 12.31
C MET A 27 5.31 -2.17 11.71
N THR A 28 5.03 -0.88 11.84
CA THR A 28 5.87 0.18 11.26
C THR A 28 7.15 0.46 12.05
N ALA A 29 7.25 -0.05 13.28
CA ALA A 29 8.48 -0.03 14.07
C ALA A 29 9.39 -1.23 13.77
N ASP A 30 8.88 -2.25 13.08
CA ASP A 30 9.65 -3.46 12.76
C ASP A 30 10.62 -3.17 11.61
N PRO A 31 11.95 -3.29 11.84
CA PRO A 31 12.94 -3.01 10.77
C PRO A 31 12.79 -3.92 9.55
N GLU A 32 12.33 -5.16 9.73
CA GLU A 32 12.12 -6.07 8.60
C GLU A 32 10.96 -5.63 7.72
N VAL A 33 9.87 -5.18 8.32
CA VAL A 33 8.72 -4.63 7.58
C VAL A 33 9.13 -3.37 6.84
N MET A 34 9.93 -2.51 7.49
CA MET A 34 10.32 -1.20 6.96
C MET A 34 11.67 -1.24 6.22
N ARG A 35 12.15 -2.41 5.87
CA ARG A 35 13.48 -2.63 5.27
C ARG A 35 13.75 -1.77 4.04
N TYR A 36 12.74 -1.54 3.22
CA TYR A 36 12.87 -0.77 1.97
C TYR A 36 12.39 0.68 2.10
N PHE A 37 12.24 1.15 3.32
CA PHE A 37 11.92 2.54 3.65
C PHE A 37 13.11 3.16 4.38
N PRO A 38 13.26 4.48 4.36
CA PRO A 38 14.43 5.13 4.97
C PRO A 38 14.64 4.80 6.44
N ALA A 39 13.57 4.60 7.20
CA ALA A 39 13.62 4.24 8.62
C ALA A 39 12.28 3.66 9.07
N PRO A 40 12.27 2.88 10.18
CA PRO A 40 11.02 2.58 10.88
C PRO A 40 10.35 3.86 11.35
N LEU A 41 9.04 3.81 11.58
CA LEU A 41 8.30 4.97 12.05
C LEU A 41 8.24 5.00 13.57
N THR A 42 8.29 6.21 14.12
CA THR A 42 7.95 6.43 15.54
C THR A 42 6.45 6.23 15.74
N ARG A 43 6.01 6.11 16.99
CA ARG A 43 4.57 6.02 17.29
C ARG A 43 3.82 7.23 16.77
N ALA A 44 4.38 8.44 16.95
CA ALA A 44 3.75 9.65 16.46
C ALA A 44 3.61 9.67 14.94
N GLN A 45 4.63 9.21 14.22
CA GLN A 45 4.59 9.12 12.75
C GLN A 45 3.57 8.07 12.30
N SER A 46 3.54 6.92 12.97
CA SER A 46 2.59 5.85 12.69
C SER A 46 1.15 6.32 12.89
N ASP A 47 0.88 6.99 14.01
CA ASP A 47 -0.46 7.52 14.30
C ASP A 47 -0.86 8.60 13.30
N ALA A 48 0.06 9.46 12.88
CA ALA A 48 -0.21 10.48 11.86
C ALA A 48 -0.57 9.85 10.51
N MET A 49 0.10 8.78 10.13
CA MET A 49 -0.24 8.04 8.92
C MET A 49 -1.61 7.40 9.01
N ALA A 50 -1.93 6.78 10.15
CA ALA A 50 -3.24 6.19 10.40
C ALA A 50 -4.35 7.26 10.35
N ASP A 51 -4.11 8.43 10.93
CA ASP A 51 -5.05 9.56 10.88
C ASP A 51 -5.35 9.96 9.43
N ARG A 52 -4.32 10.07 8.61
CA ARG A 52 -4.49 10.43 7.19
C ARG A 52 -5.28 9.38 6.43
N CYS A 53 -4.94 8.11 6.61
CA CYS A 53 -5.65 7.02 5.94
C CYS A 53 -7.12 6.98 6.32
N GLU A 54 -7.41 7.11 7.62
CA GLU A 54 -8.79 7.11 8.12
C GLU A 54 -9.58 8.30 7.57
N ALA A 55 -8.99 9.50 7.58
CA ALA A 55 -9.64 10.71 7.10
C ALA A 55 -9.92 10.68 5.60
N LEU A 56 -8.95 10.24 4.79
CA LEU A 56 -9.12 10.14 3.34
C LEU A 56 -10.19 9.11 2.98
N MET A 57 -10.26 8.01 3.69
CA MET A 57 -11.27 7.00 3.46
C MET A 57 -12.66 7.49 3.86
N ALA A 58 -12.78 8.21 4.96
CA ALA A 58 -14.05 8.82 5.36
C ALA A 58 -14.54 9.85 4.32
N GLU A 59 -13.61 10.61 3.74
CA GLU A 59 -13.92 11.61 2.72
C GLU A 59 -14.33 10.99 1.38
N ARG A 60 -13.57 9.97 0.93
CA ARG A 60 -13.70 9.43 -0.43
C ARG A 60 -14.52 8.16 -0.53
N GLY A 61 -14.64 7.40 0.56
CA GLY A 61 -15.24 6.08 0.56
C GLY A 61 -14.31 4.96 0.15
N TRP A 62 -13.08 5.28 -0.21
CA TRP A 62 -12.02 4.34 -0.58
C TRP A 62 -10.66 4.92 -0.18
N GLY A 63 -9.65 4.10 -0.17
CA GLY A 63 -8.30 4.54 0.16
C GLY A 63 -7.41 3.38 0.56
N VAL A 64 -6.58 3.59 1.58
CA VAL A 64 -5.72 2.55 2.15
C VAL A 64 -6.48 1.89 3.30
N TRP A 65 -6.93 0.66 3.06
CA TRP A 65 -7.73 -0.09 4.03
C TRP A 65 -6.87 -0.74 5.10
N ALA A 66 -7.42 -0.83 6.30
CA ALA A 66 -6.96 -1.79 7.29
C ALA A 66 -7.37 -3.19 6.82
N VAL A 67 -6.46 -4.14 6.88
CA VAL A 67 -6.71 -5.52 6.45
C VAL A 67 -6.87 -6.41 7.67
N GLU A 68 -8.01 -7.07 7.75
CA GLU A 68 -8.37 -7.95 8.87
C GLU A 68 -8.54 -9.38 8.39
N ARG A 69 -7.98 -10.34 9.13
CA ARG A 69 -8.23 -11.77 8.87
C ARG A 69 -9.64 -12.13 9.37
N LEU A 70 -10.39 -12.83 8.54
CA LEU A 70 -11.75 -13.26 8.91
C LEU A 70 -11.76 -14.39 9.96
N ASP A 71 -10.70 -15.22 10.00
CA ASP A 71 -10.65 -16.37 10.90
C ASP A 71 -10.38 -15.98 12.37
N ASN A 72 -9.70 -14.88 12.61
CA ASN A 72 -9.32 -14.46 13.97
C ASN A 72 -9.56 -12.98 14.27
N GLN A 73 -10.09 -12.21 13.31
CA GLN A 73 -10.35 -10.77 13.40
C GLN A 73 -9.11 -9.93 13.74
N GLN A 74 -7.92 -10.43 13.41
CA GLN A 74 -6.69 -9.67 13.64
C GLN A 74 -6.36 -8.74 12.48
N PHE A 75 -5.93 -7.53 12.82
CA PHE A 75 -5.32 -6.60 11.89
C PHE A 75 -3.96 -7.16 11.45
N ILE A 76 -3.75 -7.29 10.15
CA ILE A 76 -2.50 -7.85 9.62
C ILE A 76 -1.72 -6.86 8.75
N GLY A 77 -2.25 -5.68 8.49
CA GLY A 77 -1.55 -4.70 7.69
C GLY A 77 -2.46 -3.76 6.95
N ILE A 78 -1.90 -3.12 5.93
CA ILE A 78 -2.61 -2.15 5.11
C ILE A 78 -2.42 -2.48 3.63
N VAL A 79 -3.48 -2.33 2.87
CA VAL A 79 -3.47 -2.46 1.40
C VAL A 79 -4.49 -1.47 0.85
N GLY A 80 -4.15 -0.80 -0.22
CA GLY A 80 -5.15 0.07 -0.82
C GLY A 80 -4.66 0.93 -1.95
N LEU A 81 -5.48 1.91 -2.27
CA LEU A 81 -5.29 2.85 -3.36
C LEU A 81 -5.15 4.25 -2.79
N HIS A 82 -4.20 5.01 -3.31
CA HIS A 82 -4.07 6.40 -2.91
C HIS A 82 -3.51 7.25 -4.05
N VAL A 83 -3.70 8.56 -3.91
CA VAL A 83 -3.12 9.53 -4.85
C VAL A 83 -1.83 10.04 -4.22
N PRO A 84 -0.65 9.70 -4.79
CA PRO A 84 0.62 10.19 -4.25
C PRO A 84 0.69 11.71 -4.29
N GLN A 85 1.51 12.28 -3.42
CA GLN A 85 1.77 13.72 -3.46
C GLN A 85 2.40 14.11 -4.79
N ALA A 86 2.17 15.37 -5.21
CA ALA A 86 2.73 15.91 -6.44
C ALA A 86 4.27 15.87 -6.42
N GLY A 87 4.88 15.84 -7.59
CA GLY A 87 6.34 15.82 -7.75
C GLY A 87 6.89 14.53 -8.32
N LEU A 88 6.05 13.52 -8.53
CA LEU A 88 6.44 12.31 -9.26
C LEU A 88 6.33 12.55 -10.77
N PRO A 89 7.26 11.99 -11.58
CA PRO A 89 7.27 12.25 -13.03
C PRO A 89 6.00 11.81 -13.75
N PHE A 90 5.27 10.84 -13.20
CA PHE A 90 4.07 10.26 -13.81
C PHE A 90 2.77 10.73 -13.13
N SER A 91 2.85 11.75 -12.28
CA SER A 91 1.66 12.35 -11.67
C SER A 91 0.84 13.13 -12.69
N PRO A 92 -0.50 13.19 -12.56
CA PRO A 92 -1.31 12.55 -11.54
C PRO A 92 -1.53 11.06 -11.79
N CYS A 93 -1.66 10.28 -10.73
CA CYS A 93 -1.90 8.85 -10.84
C CYS A 93 -2.60 8.33 -9.58
N VAL A 94 -3.10 7.10 -9.65
CA VAL A 94 -3.52 6.36 -8.47
C VAL A 94 -2.56 5.19 -8.30
N GLU A 95 -1.99 5.10 -7.11
CA GLU A 95 -1.04 4.05 -6.75
C GLU A 95 -1.71 3.00 -5.89
N ILE A 96 -1.46 1.72 -6.19
CA ILE A 96 -1.74 0.63 -5.25
C ILE A 96 -0.53 0.43 -4.34
N MET A 97 -0.80 0.21 -3.05
CA MET A 97 0.27 -0.04 -2.07
C MET A 97 -0.14 -1.16 -1.12
N TRP A 98 0.85 -1.82 -0.54
CA TRP A 98 0.68 -2.88 0.43
C TRP A 98 1.81 -2.87 1.44
N ARG A 99 1.46 -3.22 2.68
CA ARG A 99 2.42 -3.41 3.76
C ARG A 99 1.77 -4.32 4.81
N LEU A 100 2.35 -5.50 5.04
CA LEU A 100 1.82 -6.47 6.00
C LEU A 100 2.79 -6.66 7.16
N ALA A 101 2.23 -6.99 8.33
CA ALA A 101 3.01 -7.43 9.46
C ALA A 101 3.78 -8.71 9.10
N ARG A 102 4.98 -8.87 9.66
CA ARG A 102 5.90 -9.95 9.31
C ARG A 102 5.28 -11.34 9.44
N ASP A 103 4.51 -11.57 10.50
CA ASP A 103 3.87 -12.87 10.75
C ASP A 103 2.72 -13.21 9.79
N ALA A 104 2.31 -12.25 8.96
CA ALA A 104 1.33 -12.47 7.91
C ALA A 104 1.95 -12.73 6.53
N TRP A 105 3.27 -12.72 6.42
CA TRP A 105 3.96 -12.94 5.15
C TRP A 105 3.88 -14.39 4.68
N HIS A 106 4.13 -14.60 3.38
CA HIS A 106 4.25 -15.92 2.74
C HIS A 106 2.99 -16.79 2.84
N GLN A 107 1.82 -16.16 2.95
CA GLN A 107 0.53 -16.86 3.02
C GLN A 107 -0.44 -16.45 1.92
N GLY A 108 0.00 -15.60 0.99
CA GLY A 108 -0.82 -15.13 -0.12
C GLY A 108 -1.76 -13.99 0.23
N PHE A 109 -1.71 -13.44 1.44
CA PHE A 109 -2.62 -12.38 1.86
C PHE A 109 -2.42 -11.08 1.09
N ALA A 110 -1.16 -10.70 0.80
CA ALA A 110 -0.90 -9.48 0.05
C ALA A 110 -1.50 -9.54 -1.36
N THR A 111 -1.35 -10.66 -2.04
CA THR A 111 -1.93 -10.88 -3.37
C THR A 111 -3.45 -10.81 -3.32
N GLU A 112 -4.05 -11.50 -2.36
CA GLU A 112 -5.51 -11.54 -2.19
C GLU A 112 -6.08 -10.16 -1.93
N ALA A 113 -5.48 -9.41 -1.02
CA ALA A 113 -5.90 -8.04 -0.69
C ALA A 113 -5.68 -7.08 -1.87
N ALA A 114 -4.53 -7.18 -2.54
CA ALA A 114 -4.22 -6.32 -3.67
C ALA A 114 -5.17 -6.56 -4.85
N GLU A 115 -5.53 -7.79 -5.13
CA GLU A 115 -6.52 -8.10 -6.16
C GLU A 115 -7.88 -7.45 -5.86
N ALA A 116 -8.31 -7.48 -4.60
CA ALA A 116 -9.54 -6.82 -4.17
C ALA A 116 -9.46 -5.31 -4.34
N ALA A 117 -8.31 -4.71 -4.00
CA ALA A 117 -8.09 -3.27 -4.19
C ALA A 117 -8.12 -2.88 -5.68
N LEU A 118 -7.47 -3.67 -6.54
CA LEU A 118 -7.50 -3.44 -7.98
C LEU A 118 -8.92 -3.51 -8.54
N ALA A 119 -9.73 -4.47 -8.07
CA ALA A 119 -11.12 -4.59 -8.48
C ALA A 119 -11.92 -3.33 -8.12
N VAL A 120 -11.73 -2.79 -6.92
CA VAL A 120 -12.34 -1.50 -6.56
C VAL A 120 -11.93 -0.40 -7.52
N GLY A 121 -10.64 -0.30 -7.81
CA GLY A 121 -10.12 0.74 -8.71
C GLY A 121 -10.73 0.68 -10.11
N PHE A 122 -10.75 -0.50 -10.71
CA PHE A 122 -11.22 -0.64 -12.09
C PHE A 122 -12.74 -0.71 -12.20
N GLU A 123 -13.41 -1.38 -11.28
CA GLU A 123 -14.86 -1.61 -11.36
C GLU A 123 -15.67 -0.49 -10.72
N ALA A 124 -15.37 -0.13 -9.48
CA ALA A 124 -16.14 0.89 -8.75
C ALA A 124 -15.69 2.32 -9.11
N LEU A 125 -14.40 2.56 -9.21
CA LEU A 125 -13.85 3.89 -9.50
C LEU A 125 -13.67 4.17 -10.99
N GLN A 126 -13.76 3.14 -11.83
CA GLN A 126 -13.62 3.27 -13.29
C GLN A 126 -12.29 3.91 -13.70
N LEU A 127 -11.21 3.56 -13.00
CA LEU A 127 -9.89 4.07 -13.32
C LEU A 127 -9.38 3.47 -14.64
N ALA A 128 -8.69 4.30 -15.42
CA ALA A 128 -8.06 3.84 -16.67
C ALA A 128 -6.74 3.10 -16.40
N GLU A 129 -6.05 3.44 -15.31
CA GLU A 129 -4.74 2.88 -14.98
C GLU A 129 -4.52 2.95 -13.47
N ILE A 130 -3.82 1.93 -12.95
CA ILE A 130 -3.29 1.93 -11.59
C ILE A 130 -1.79 1.66 -11.68
N VAL A 131 -1.00 2.37 -10.90
CA VAL A 131 0.46 2.22 -10.87
C VAL A 131 0.91 1.67 -9.53
N ALA A 132 2.12 1.13 -9.51
CA ALA A 132 2.84 0.78 -8.29
C ALA A 132 4.30 1.12 -8.49
N PHE A 133 4.96 1.55 -7.43
CA PHE A 133 6.39 1.84 -7.50
C PHE A 133 7.04 1.50 -6.17
N THR A 134 8.32 1.18 -6.23
CA THR A 134 9.12 0.84 -5.06
C THR A 134 10.60 1.04 -5.39
N THR A 135 11.43 1.05 -4.35
CA THR A 135 12.88 1.05 -4.57
C THR A 135 13.30 -0.20 -5.36
N ILE A 136 14.30 -0.04 -6.22
CA ILE A 136 14.73 -1.09 -7.15
C ILE A 136 15.19 -2.37 -6.44
N SER A 137 15.66 -2.27 -5.20
CA SER A 137 16.10 -3.43 -4.41
C SER A 137 14.96 -4.23 -3.80
N ASN A 138 13.73 -3.70 -3.81
CA ASN A 138 12.58 -4.38 -3.21
C ASN A 138 12.02 -5.45 -4.14
N LEU A 139 12.71 -6.59 -4.20
CA LEU A 139 12.33 -7.70 -5.06
C LEU A 139 11.01 -8.37 -4.66
N PRO A 140 10.69 -8.56 -3.37
CA PRO A 140 9.39 -9.12 -2.99
C PRO A 140 8.20 -8.31 -3.49
N SER A 141 8.24 -6.97 -3.40
CA SER A 141 7.18 -6.12 -3.94
C SER A 141 7.08 -6.22 -5.45
N GLN A 142 8.22 -6.24 -6.16
CA GLN A 142 8.21 -6.40 -7.61
C GLN A 142 7.65 -7.75 -8.03
N ALA A 143 7.93 -8.82 -7.27
CA ALA A 143 7.35 -10.13 -7.52
C ALA A 143 5.82 -10.10 -7.37
N LEU A 144 5.31 -9.38 -6.37
CA LEU A 144 3.86 -9.20 -6.21
C LEU A 144 3.27 -8.40 -7.39
N MET A 145 3.92 -7.31 -7.81
CA MET A 145 3.49 -6.54 -8.98
C MET A 145 3.36 -7.44 -10.21
N GLN A 146 4.33 -8.34 -10.42
CA GLN A 146 4.29 -9.30 -11.53
C GLN A 146 3.14 -10.29 -11.39
N ARG A 147 2.89 -10.81 -10.18
CA ARG A 147 1.75 -11.70 -9.92
C ARG A 147 0.41 -11.03 -10.20
N LEU A 148 0.32 -9.72 -9.97
CA LEU A 148 -0.86 -8.92 -10.29
C LEU A 148 -0.95 -8.55 -11.76
N GLN A 149 0.00 -9.02 -12.57
CA GLN A 149 0.09 -8.77 -14.01
C GLN A 149 0.35 -7.30 -14.37
N MET A 150 0.97 -6.57 -13.46
CA MET A 150 1.47 -5.24 -13.74
C MET A 150 2.73 -5.33 -14.59
N THR A 151 2.88 -4.40 -15.52
CA THR A 151 4.02 -4.37 -16.43
C THR A 151 5.00 -3.28 -16.01
N ARG A 152 6.28 -3.64 -15.94
CA ARG A 152 7.32 -2.67 -15.64
C ARG A 152 7.44 -1.68 -16.80
N ASP A 153 7.41 -0.41 -16.47
CA ASP A 153 7.71 0.69 -17.39
C ASP A 153 9.15 1.16 -17.11
N SER A 154 10.13 0.57 -17.78
CA SER A 154 11.54 0.88 -17.54
C SER A 154 11.90 2.31 -17.93
N ALA A 155 11.20 2.91 -18.88
CA ALA A 155 11.36 4.33 -19.20
C ALA A 155 10.83 5.23 -18.08
N GLY A 156 10.01 4.71 -17.18
CA GLY A 156 9.46 5.41 -16.04
C GLY A 156 10.29 5.25 -14.76
N ASP A 157 11.41 4.54 -14.80
CA ASP A 157 12.31 4.47 -13.64
C ASP A 157 12.70 5.88 -13.20
N PHE A 158 12.74 6.12 -11.89
CA PHE A 158 12.91 7.48 -11.39
C PHE A 158 13.64 7.48 -10.04
N ASP A 159 14.18 8.64 -9.69
CA ASP A 159 14.72 8.88 -8.37
C ASP A 159 13.63 9.52 -7.50
N HIS A 160 13.35 8.93 -6.34
CA HIS A 160 12.30 9.46 -5.48
C HIS A 160 12.66 10.84 -4.95
N PRO A 161 11.83 11.87 -5.19
CA PRO A 161 12.18 13.26 -4.88
C PRO A 161 12.30 13.54 -3.37
N ALA A 162 11.72 12.71 -2.53
CA ALA A 162 11.80 12.84 -1.07
C ALA A 162 13.13 12.35 -0.50
N LEU A 163 13.98 11.66 -1.29
CA LEU A 163 15.23 11.08 -0.82
C LEU A 163 16.44 11.84 -1.39
N ALA A 164 17.50 11.93 -0.59
CA ALA A 164 18.74 12.59 -1.00
C ALA A 164 19.39 11.89 -2.21
N ALA A 165 20.17 12.64 -2.99
CA ALA A 165 20.75 12.16 -4.24
C ALA A 165 21.62 10.90 -4.09
N ASP A 166 22.24 10.72 -2.93
CA ASP A 166 23.12 9.58 -2.62
C ASP A 166 22.43 8.50 -1.77
N HIS A 167 21.14 8.65 -1.48
CA HIS A 167 20.44 7.69 -0.65
C HIS A 167 20.30 6.34 -1.38
N PRO A 168 20.64 5.21 -0.72
CA PRO A 168 20.63 3.89 -1.37
C PRO A 168 19.24 3.42 -1.83
N LEU A 169 18.17 3.97 -1.27
CA LEU A 169 16.79 3.63 -1.64
C LEU A 169 16.18 4.60 -2.64
N ARG A 170 16.96 5.56 -3.17
CA ARG A 170 16.43 6.62 -4.03
C ARG A 170 15.93 6.10 -5.38
N ALA A 171 16.67 5.18 -5.98
CA ALA A 171 16.30 4.63 -7.30
C ALA A 171 15.06 3.76 -7.20
N HIS A 172 14.03 4.10 -7.95
CA HIS A 172 12.73 3.43 -7.95
C HIS A 172 12.39 2.88 -9.31
N VAL A 173 11.57 1.84 -9.31
CA VAL A 173 10.99 1.24 -10.51
C VAL A 173 9.49 1.51 -10.53
N LEU A 174 8.94 1.67 -11.73
CA LEU A 174 7.52 1.93 -11.96
C LEU A 174 6.88 0.75 -12.69
N TYR A 175 5.76 0.29 -12.17
CA TYR A 175 4.91 -0.71 -12.80
C TYR A 175 3.55 -0.11 -13.08
N ARG A 176 2.92 -0.52 -14.18
CA ARG A 176 1.63 -0.03 -14.63
C ARG A 176 0.67 -1.17 -14.92
N LEU A 177 -0.60 -0.93 -14.65
CA LEU A 177 -1.70 -1.82 -15.04
C LEU A 177 -2.81 -0.95 -15.63
N PRO A 178 -2.97 -0.96 -16.97
CA PRO A 178 -4.07 -0.25 -17.61
C PRO A 178 -5.40 -0.98 -17.50
#